data_4b964705b6b55f4e2621e9ecc4479fc2
#
_entry.id   4b964705b6b55f4e2621e9ecc4479fc2
#
_cell.length_a   1.000
_cell.length_b   1.000
_cell.length_c   1.000
_cell.angle_alpha   90.00
_cell.angle_beta   90.00
_cell.angle_gamma   90.00
#
_symmetry.space_group_name_H-M   'P 1'
#
loop_
_entity.id
_entity.type
_entity.pdbx_description
1 polymer ?
#
loop_
_entity_poly.entity_id
_entity_poly.type
_entity_poly.pdbx_seq_one_letter_code
_entity_poly.pdbx_strand_id
1 'polypeptide(L)'
;MYKITEKVALNPTVTKMVIEAPLIAKKAKPGQFIIVRPFEDSERIPLTVAGYNREKGTVDIIFQIVGGTTMELNSLNAGDCVHDFVGPLGRATETEGLKKVCVVGGGVGCAIALPIAKELHDQGCVVHSVVGFRNKDLLILEDEFSACSDELRIMTDDGSYGTKGVVTAALDELVAAGNQYDLVITIGPLIMMKFVVKTCQKHGLKSIVSMNPIMIDGTGMCGGCRLTVGGETKFACVDGPDFDGDLVDFDEAMARGTMYRPFEAHAREAACNLLNQEVK
;
A
#
# COMPACT_ATOMS: atom_id res chain seq x y z
N MET A 1 -1.15 12.52 -21.07
CA MET A 1 -2.03 11.36 -20.80
C MET A 1 -1.19 10.09 -20.81
N TYR A 2 -1.50 9.14 -19.94
CA TYR A 2 -0.73 7.92 -19.74
C TYR A 2 -1.60 6.72 -20.06
N LYS A 3 -1.17 5.88 -21.00
CA LYS A 3 -1.98 4.77 -21.52
C LYS A 3 -2.01 3.59 -20.55
N ILE A 4 -3.19 3.04 -20.32
CA ILE A 4 -3.40 1.78 -19.62
C ILE A 4 -3.16 0.66 -20.63
N THR A 5 -2.16 -0.18 -20.36
CA THR A 5 -1.81 -1.30 -21.25
C THR A 5 -2.48 -2.60 -20.83
N GLU A 6 -2.81 -2.73 -19.54
CA GLU A 6 -3.46 -3.91 -18.97
C GLU A 6 -4.33 -3.52 -17.79
N LYS A 7 -5.44 -4.23 -17.60
CA LYS A 7 -6.32 -4.13 -16.44
C LYS A 7 -6.76 -5.52 -16.01
N VAL A 8 -6.59 -5.85 -14.74
CA VAL A 8 -6.97 -7.14 -14.15
C VAL A 8 -7.69 -6.90 -12.84
N ALA A 9 -8.89 -7.47 -12.69
CA ALA A 9 -9.56 -7.54 -11.39
C ALA A 9 -8.91 -8.66 -10.56
N LEU A 10 -8.27 -8.31 -9.45
CA LEU A 10 -7.66 -9.29 -8.53
C LEU A 10 -8.72 -9.92 -7.62
N ASN A 11 -9.74 -9.16 -7.26
CA ASN A 11 -10.94 -9.60 -6.56
C ASN A 11 -12.08 -8.59 -6.86
N PRO A 12 -13.32 -8.77 -6.34
CA PRO A 12 -14.44 -7.87 -6.64
C PRO A 12 -14.20 -6.39 -6.27
N THR A 13 -13.23 -6.09 -5.41
CA THR A 13 -12.97 -4.73 -4.90
C THR A 13 -11.58 -4.21 -5.19
N VAL A 14 -10.69 -5.03 -5.75
CA VAL A 14 -9.29 -4.65 -6.00
C VAL A 14 -8.93 -4.88 -7.46
N THR A 15 -8.39 -3.84 -8.08
CA THR A 15 -7.98 -3.85 -9.49
C THR A 15 -6.48 -3.56 -9.59
N LYS A 16 -5.81 -4.29 -10.48
CA LYS A 16 -4.46 -3.99 -10.97
C LYS A 16 -4.56 -3.32 -12.33
N MET A 17 -3.81 -2.25 -12.55
CA MET A 17 -3.58 -1.63 -13.86
C MET A 17 -2.10 -1.51 -14.14
N VAL A 18 -1.73 -1.72 -15.39
CA VAL A 18 -0.38 -1.51 -15.92
C VAL A 18 -0.42 -0.26 -16.80
N ILE A 19 0.41 0.73 -16.48
CA ILE A 19 0.37 2.05 -17.12
C ILE A 19 1.71 2.33 -17.79
N GLU A 20 1.67 2.77 -19.04
CA GLU A 20 2.85 3.20 -19.79
C GLU A 20 3.37 4.54 -19.25
N ALA A 21 4.49 4.48 -18.53
CA ALA A 21 5.11 5.63 -17.88
C ALA A 21 6.66 5.44 -17.82
N PRO A 22 7.38 5.50 -18.94
CA PRO A 22 8.78 5.09 -19.03
C PRO A 22 9.73 5.90 -18.16
N LEU A 23 9.47 7.20 -17.99
CA LEU A 23 10.30 8.05 -17.13
C LEU A 23 10.14 7.70 -15.63
N ILE A 24 8.95 7.28 -15.23
CA ILE A 24 8.66 6.83 -13.86
C ILE A 24 9.24 5.43 -13.66
N ALA A 25 8.95 4.49 -14.57
CA ALA A 25 9.46 3.12 -14.52
C ALA A 25 10.98 3.05 -14.40
N LYS A 26 11.70 3.95 -15.10
CA LYS A 26 13.16 4.03 -15.05
C LYS A 26 13.70 4.35 -13.66
N LYS A 27 12.97 5.15 -12.85
CA LYS A 27 13.44 5.69 -11.57
C LYS A 27 12.74 5.07 -10.36
N ALA A 28 11.61 4.41 -10.56
CA ALA A 28 10.82 3.84 -9.47
C ALA A 28 11.61 2.81 -8.66
N LYS A 29 11.37 2.85 -7.35
CA LYS A 29 11.90 1.91 -6.35
C LYS A 29 10.77 1.47 -5.41
N PRO A 30 10.89 0.33 -4.73
CA PRO A 30 9.92 -0.12 -3.74
C PRO A 30 9.67 0.92 -2.64
N GLY A 31 8.43 1.01 -2.14
CA GLY A 31 8.00 1.99 -1.15
C GLY A 31 7.60 3.35 -1.72
N GLN A 32 7.97 3.67 -2.96
CA GLN A 32 7.55 4.92 -3.61
C GLN A 32 6.12 4.83 -4.16
N PHE A 33 5.52 5.98 -4.41
CA PHE A 33 4.16 6.11 -4.90
C PHE A 33 4.07 7.09 -6.08
N ILE A 34 2.91 7.14 -6.69
CA ILE A 34 2.53 8.14 -7.70
C ILE A 34 1.27 8.88 -7.26
N ILE A 35 1.05 10.06 -7.82
CA ILE A 35 -0.26 10.71 -7.78
C ILE A 35 -0.92 10.47 -9.14
N VAL A 36 -2.15 9.94 -9.11
CA VAL A 36 -2.96 9.71 -10.30
C VAL A 36 -4.22 10.55 -10.27
N ARG A 37 -4.65 10.99 -11.45
CA ARG A 37 -5.92 11.66 -11.70
C ARG A 37 -6.52 11.04 -12.98
N PRO A 38 -7.64 10.29 -12.86
CA PRO A 38 -8.24 9.60 -14.00
C PRO A 38 -8.70 10.54 -15.11
N PHE A 39 -9.50 11.56 -14.76
CA PHE A 39 -10.05 12.57 -15.67
C PHE A 39 -9.64 13.97 -15.23
N GLU A 40 -9.89 15.00 -16.06
CA GLU A 40 -9.53 16.39 -15.79
C GLU A 40 -10.17 16.92 -14.50
N ASP A 41 -11.42 16.54 -14.24
CA ASP A 41 -12.20 16.98 -13.07
C ASP A 41 -12.09 16.03 -11.86
N SER A 42 -11.34 14.92 -11.99
CA SER A 42 -11.15 13.97 -10.90
C SER A 42 -10.24 14.51 -9.80
N GLU A 43 -10.40 14.02 -8.58
CA GLU A 43 -9.47 14.30 -7.50
C GLU A 43 -8.13 13.59 -7.75
N ARG A 44 -7.07 14.15 -7.17
CA ARG A 44 -5.73 13.56 -7.18
C ARG A 44 -5.60 12.61 -6.00
N ILE A 45 -5.21 11.36 -6.27
CA ILE A 45 -5.02 10.36 -5.22
C ILE A 45 -3.62 9.73 -5.28
N PRO A 46 -3.01 9.42 -4.13
CA PRO A 46 -1.76 8.67 -4.07
C PRO A 46 -2.03 7.18 -4.26
N LEU A 47 -1.27 6.54 -5.11
CA LEU A 47 -1.23 5.08 -5.22
C LEU A 47 0.22 4.62 -5.23
N THR A 48 0.52 3.58 -4.46
CA THR A 48 1.87 3.04 -4.42
C THR A 48 2.24 2.34 -5.73
N VAL A 49 3.50 2.43 -6.08
CA VAL A 49 4.09 1.67 -7.19
C VAL A 49 4.14 0.20 -6.76
N ALA A 50 3.17 -0.59 -7.23
CA ALA A 50 3.07 -2.03 -6.93
C ALA A 50 4.04 -2.89 -7.76
N GLY A 51 4.61 -2.33 -8.80
CA GLY A 51 5.61 -2.94 -9.67
C GLY A 51 6.03 -2.00 -10.79
N TYR A 52 7.11 -2.34 -11.45
CA TYR A 52 7.57 -1.61 -12.63
C TYR A 52 8.38 -2.53 -13.55
N ASN A 53 8.32 -2.23 -14.84
CA ASN A 53 9.16 -2.88 -15.86
C ASN A 53 9.93 -1.80 -16.62
N ARG A 54 11.26 -1.75 -16.43
CA ARG A 54 12.12 -0.74 -17.03
C ARG A 54 12.29 -0.91 -18.54
N GLU A 55 12.24 -2.15 -19.04
CA GLU A 55 12.37 -2.45 -20.47
C GLU A 55 11.11 -2.07 -21.24
N LYS A 56 9.93 -2.42 -20.67
CA LYS A 56 8.63 -2.07 -21.26
C LYS A 56 8.22 -0.62 -20.97
N GLY A 57 8.89 0.05 -20.01
CA GLY A 57 8.54 1.39 -19.58
C GLY A 57 7.19 1.47 -18.88
N THR A 58 6.79 0.45 -18.13
CA THR A 58 5.48 0.36 -17.48
C THR A 58 5.58 0.39 -15.96
N VAL A 59 4.53 0.89 -15.33
CA VAL A 59 4.33 0.93 -13.88
C VAL A 59 3.02 0.23 -13.54
N ASP A 60 3.06 -0.65 -12.55
CA ASP A 60 1.90 -1.35 -12.03
C ASP A 60 1.35 -0.57 -10.83
N ILE A 61 0.05 -0.34 -10.82
CA ILE A 61 -0.70 0.15 -9.67
C ILE A 61 -1.77 -0.88 -9.29
N ILE A 62 -1.97 -1.06 -7.98
CA ILE A 62 -3.04 -1.90 -7.43
C ILE A 62 -3.82 -1.03 -6.44
N PHE A 63 -5.12 -0.98 -6.61
CA PHE A 63 -5.96 -0.12 -5.80
C PHE A 63 -7.28 -0.79 -5.44
N GLN A 64 -7.80 -0.40 -4.30
CA GLN A 64 -9.13 -0.82 -3.84
C GLN A 64 -10.17 0.22 -4.25
N ILE A 65 -11.30 -0.25 -4.74
CA ILE A 65 -12.43 0.59 -5.17
C ILE A 65 -13.21 1.00 -3.91
N VAL A 66 -12.90 2.20 -3.35
CA VAL A 66 -13.47 2.66 -2.07
C VAL A 66 -14.14 4.03 -2.16
N GLY A 67 -13.72 4.90 -3.06
CA GLY A 67 -14.19 6.27 -3.20
C GLY A 67 -14.46 6.65 -4.65
N GLY A 68 -14.96 7.87 -4.87
CA GLY A 68 -15.30 8.39 -6.20
C GLY A 68 -14.20 8.22 -7.22
N THR A 69 -13.01 8.76 -6.94
CA THR A 69 -11.85 8.69 -7.84
C THR A 69 -11.40 7.26 -8.16
N THR A 70 -11.45 6.33 -7.19
CA THR A 70 -11.11 4.93 -7.46
C THR A 70 -12.21 4.21 -8.27
N MET A 71 -13.48 4.64 -8.20
CA MET A 71 -14.55 4.17 -9.08
C MET A 71 -14.35 4.69 -10.52
N GLU A 72 -14.03 5.98 -10.68
CA GLU A 72 -13.68 6.59 -11.96
C GLU A 72 -12.46 5.91 -12.59
N LEU A 73 -11.39 5.69 -11.82
CA LEU A 73 -10.21 4.96 -12.29
C LEU A 73 -10.58 3.54 -12.73
N ASN A 74 -11.43 2.86 -11.97
CA ASN A 74 -11.89 1.52 -12.32
C ASN A 74 -12.84 1.47 -13.53
N SER A 75 -13.44 2.58 -13.96
CA SER A 75 -14.25 2.63 -15.19
C SER A 75 -13.39 2.58 -16.47
N LEU A 76 -12.12 3.01 -16.39
CA LEU A 76 -11.17 2.96 -17.50
C LEU A 76 -10.73 1.52 -17.79
N ASN A 77 -10.42 1.23 -19.05
CA ASN A 77 -10.02 -0.09 -19.54
C ASN A 77 -8.64 -0.06 -20.22
N ALA A 78 -8.12 -1.22 -20.53
CA ALA A 78 -6.91 -1.33 -21.37
C ALA A 78 -7.15 -0.63 -22.73
N GLY A 79 -6.24 0.25 -23.09
CA GLY A 79 -6.33 1.13 -24.27
C GLY A 79 -6.73 2.57 -23.94
N ASP A 80 -7.43 2.81 -22.82
CA ASP A 80 -7.74 4.14 -22.32
C ASP A 80 -6.52 4.83 -21.70
N CYS A 81 -6.66 6.10 -21.35
CA CYS A 81 -5.60 6.89 -20.74
C CYS A 81 -6.06 7.54 -19.44
N VAL A 82 -5.20 7.57 -18.42
CA VAL A 82 -5.36 8.45 -17.27
C VAL A 82 -4.84 9.84 -17.60
N HIS A 83 -5.46 10.87 -17.01
CA HIS A 83 -5.14 12.28 -17.29
C HIS A 83 -3.75 12.63 -16.74
N ASP A 84 -3.53 12.45 -15.43
CA ASP A 84 -2.25 12.69 -14.77
C ASP A 84 -1.70 11.41 -14.13
N PHE A 85 -0.38 11.25 -14.20
CA PHE A 85 0.37 10.17 -13.55
C PHE A 85 1.75 10.71 -13.18
N VAL A 86 1.91 11.17 -11.95
CA VAL A 86 3.08 11.94 -11.49
C VAL A 86 3.88 11.12 -10.49
N GLY A 87 5.16 10.98 -10.74
CA GLY A 87 6.07 10.21 -9.86
C GLY A 87 7.43 9.92 -10.50
N PRO A 88 8.22 9.03 -9.88
CA PRO A 88 7.98 8.47 -8.54
C PRO A 88 8.12 9.52 -7.46
N LEU A 89 7.29 9.43 -6.42
CA LEU A 89 7.25 10.31 -5.28
C LEU A 89 7.56 9.56 -3.99
N GLY A 90 7.88 10.29 -2.94
CA GLY A 90 8.29 9.72 -1.66
C GLY A 90 9.71 9.13 -1.68
N ARG A 91 10.13 8.67 -0.53
CA ARG A 91 11.41 7.98 -0.34
C ARG A 91 11.23 6.49 -0.59
N ALA A 92 12.22 5.86 -1.18
CA ALA A 92 12.25 4.41 -1.28
C ALA A 92 12.44 3.78 0.11
N THR A 93 11.86 2.60 0.31
CA THR A 93 12.12 1.79 1.52
C THR A 93 13.60 1.42 1.57
N GLU A 94 14.24 1.62 2.73
CA GLU A 94 15.63 1.22 2.94
C GLU A 94 15.68 -0.29 3.19
N THR A 95 16.32 -1.02 2.28
CA THR A 95 16.43 -2.50 2.33
C THR A 95 17.87 -2.98 2.46
N GLU A 96 18.86 -2.09 2.28
CA GLU A 96 20.26 -2.47 2.23
C GLU A 96 20.80 -2.97 3.57
N GLY A 97 21.57 -4.06 3.54
CA GLY A 97 22.28 -4.62 4.70
C GLY A 97 21.39 -5.41 5.66
N LEU A 98 20.11 -5.56 5.40
CA LEU A 98 19.21 -6.40 6.17
C LEU A 98 19.41 -7.88 5.82
N LYS A 99 19.37 -8.75 6.84
CA LYS A 99 19.61 -10.19 6.69
C LYS A 99 18.34 -11.01 6.85
N LYS A 100 17.47 -10.60 7.78
CA LYS A 100 16.20 -11.26 8.05
C LYS A 100 15.11 -10.24 8.39
N VAL A 101 14.06 -10.22 7.60
CA VAL A 101 12.98 -9.23 7.71
C VAL A 101 11.63 -9.94 7.76
N CYS A 102 10.72 -9.42 8.60
CA CYS A 102 9.32 -9.79 8.55
C CYS A 102 8.53 -8.68 7.85
N VAL A 103 7.86 -9.01 6.75
CA VAL A 103 7.01 -8.09 5.99
C VAL A 103 5.55 -8.41 6.31
N VAL A 104 4.84 -7.44 6.89
CA VAL A 104 3.44 -7.62 7.33
C VAL A 104 2.52 -6.77 6.45
N GLY A 105 1.65 -7.41 5.68
CA GLY A 105 0.67 -6.77 4.80
C GLY A 105 -0.76 -6.95 5.28
N GLY A 106 -1.61 -5.92 5.14
CA GLY A 106 -3.03 -6.02 5.45
C GLY A 106 -3.94 -5.52 4.33
N GLY A 107 -4.83 -6.39 3.83
CA GLY A 107 -5.74 -6.07 2.74
C GLY A 107 -5.00 -5.58 1.49
N VAL A 108 -5.41 -4.45 0.92
CA VAL A 108 -4.72 -3.83 -0.24
C VAL A 108 -3.27 -3.40 0.08
N GLY A 109 -2.91 -3.24 1.36
CA GLY A 109 -1.53 -2.97 1.78
C GLY A 109 -0.55 -4.07 1.36
N CYS A 110 -1.02 -5.29 1.10
CA CYS A 110 -0.22 -6.36 0.52
C CYS A 110 0.37 -5.99 -0.84
N ALA A 111 -0.35 -5.21 -1.66
CA ALA A 111 0.13 -4.73 -2.94
C ALA A 111 1.33 -3.76 -2.81
N ILE A 112 1.43 -3.09 -1.67
CA ILE A 112 2.52 -2.18 -1.32
C ILE A 112 3.70 -2.95 -0.71
N ALA A 113 3.40 -3.95 0.10
CA ALA A 113 4.36 -4.80 0.79
C ALA A 113 5.13 -5.72 -0.17
N LEU A 114 4.47 -6.21 -1.22
CA LEU A 114 5.04 -7.16 -2.17
C LEU A 114 6.32 -6.66 -2.87
N PRO A 115 6.38 -5.46 -3.47
CA PRO A 115 7.61 -5.00 -4.11
C PRO A 115 8.78 -4.85 -3.13
N ILE A 116 8.50 -4.57 -1.86
CA ILE A 116 9.54 -4.51 -0.81
C ILE A 116 10.02 -5.93 -0.47
N ALA A 117 9.10 -6.88 -0.31
CA ALA A 117 9.44 -8.28 -0.07
C ALA A 117 10.29 -8.87 -1.21
N LYS A 118 9.93 -8.57 -2.46
CA LYS A 118 10.71 -8.97 -3.64
C LYS A 118 12.12 -8.38 -3.64
N GLU A 119 12.26 -7.09 -3.40
CA GLU A 119 13.55 -6.41 -3.36
C GLU A 119 14.47 -7.02 -2.29
N LEU A 120 13.93 -7.27 -1.08
CA LEU A 120 14.66 -7.92 0.00
C LEU A 120 15.10 -9.34 -0.36
N HIS A 121 14.19 -10.13 -0.93
CA HIS A 121 14.47 -11.50 -1.38
C HIS A 121 15.53 -11.52 -2.49
N ASP A 122 15.44 -10.62 -3.47
CA ASP A 122 16.40 -10.51 -4.57
C ASP A 122 17.80 -10.09 -4.08
N GLN A 123 17.88 -9.38 -2.95
CA GLN A 123 19.14 -9.04 -2.27
C GLN A 123 19.69 -10.20 -1.41
N GLY A 124 19.00 -11.33 -1.32
CA GLY A 124 19.40 -12.49 -0.52
C GLY A 124 19.05 -12.38 0.97
N CYS A 125 18.15 -11.46 1.34
CA CYS A 125 17.59 -11.38 2.68
C CYS A 125 16.60 -12.52 2.91
N VAL A 126 16.59 -13.11 4.12
CA VAL A 126 15.55 -14.05 4.54
C VAL A 126 14.27 -13.27 4.79
N VAL A 127 13.24 -13.54 4.00
CA VAL A 127 11.95 -12.83 4.06
C VAL A 127 10.87 -13.74 4.63
N HIS A 128 10.31 -13.38 5.77
CA HIS A 128 9.06 -13.95 6.26
C HIS A 128 7.93 -12.96 5.98
N SER A 129 6.90 -13.41 5.28
CA SER A 129 5.73 -12.58 4.97
C SER A 129 4.53 -13.03 5.79
N VAL A 130 3.84 -12.05 6.39
CA VAL A 130 2.56 -12.25 7.08
C VAL A 130 1.52 -11.38 6.39
N VAL A 131 0.54 -12.00 5.74
CA VAL A 131 -0.50 -11.28 5.00
C VAL A 131 -1.86 -11.54 5.63
N GLY A 132 -2.63 -10.47 5.87
CA GLY A 132 -3.91 -10.54 6.56
C GLY A 132 -5.07 -10.01 5.72
N PHE A 133 -6.19 -10.75 5.73
CA PHE A 133 -7.41 -10.41 5.02
C PHE A 133 -8.63 -10.69 5.90
N ARG A 134 -9.77 -10.11 5.58
CA ARG A 134 -11.02 -10.43 6.31
C ARG A 134 -11.51 -11.84 6.03
N ASN A 135 -11.40 -12.26 4.77
CA ASN A 135 -11.84 -13.58 4.30
C ASN A 135 -11.10 -13.96 3.01
N LYS A 136 -11.33 -15.21 2.54
CA LYS A 136 -10.73 -15.76 1.34
C LYS A 136 -11.00 -14.93 0.08
N ASP A 137 -12.20 -14.37 -0.08
CA ASP A 137 -12.60 -13.66 -1.30
C ASP A 137 -11.85 -12.35 -1.50
N LEU A 138 -11.22 -11.83 -0.44
CA LEU A 138 -10.40 -10.61 -0.47
C LEU A 138 -8.90 -10.88 -0.61
N LEU A 139 -8.49 -12.16 -0.66
CA LEU A 139 -7.10 -12.54 -0.84
C LEU A 139 -6.55 -12.05 -2.18
N ILE A 140 -5.35 -11.51 -2.18
CA ILE A 140 -4.61 -11.09 -3.37
C ILE A 140 -3.14 -11.48 -3.27
N LEU A 141 -2.49 -11.73 -4.40
CA LEU A 141 -1.02 -11.83 -4.54
C LEU A 141 -0.38 -12.99 -3.74
N GLU A 142 -1.11 -14.09 -3.49
CA GLU A 142 -0.59 -15.24 -2.73
C GLU A 142 0.61 -15.87 -3.43
N ASP A 143 0.48 -16.14 -4.74
CA ASP A 143 1.54 -16.78 -5.52
C ASP A 143 2.80 -15.91 -5.58
N GLU A 144 2.61 -14.59 -5.72
CA GLU A 144 3.71 -13.62 -5.75
C GLU A 144 4.44 -13.54 -4.42
N PHE A 145 3.72 -13.54 -3.28
CA PHE A 145 4.34 -13.59 -1.96
C PHE A 145 5.03 -14.94 -1.72
N SER A 146 4.42 -16.04 -2.14
CA SER A 146 5.04 -17.37 -2.02
C SER A 146 6.36 -17.45 -2.77
N ALA A 147 6.46 -16.78 -3.92
CA ALA A 147 7.67 -16.78 -4.75
C ALA A 147 8.83 -15.94 -4.18
N CYS A 148 8.56 -15.02 -3.25
CA CYS A 148 9.57 -14.11 -2.68
C CYS A 148 9.64 -14.14 -1.14
N SER A 149 9.14 -15.21 -0.52
CA SER A 149 9.19 -15.39 0.93
C SER A 149 9.72 -16.76 1.29
N ASP A 150 10.64 -16.84 2.24
CA ASP A 150 11.12 -18.10 2.81
C ASP A 150 10.05 -18.74 3.71
N GLU A 151 9.19 -17.92 4.31
CA GLU A 151 8.01 -18.33 5.04
C GLU A 151 6.85 -17.36 4.77
N LEU A 152 5.70 -17.91 4.34
CA LEU A 152 4.47 -17.15 4.12
C LEU A 152 3.39 -17.60 5.10
N ARG A 153 2.85 -16.64 5.86
CA ARG A 153 1.69 -16.83 6.74
C ARG A 153 0.51 -16.04 6.22
N ILE A 154 -0.58 -16.74 5.90
CA ILE A 154 -1.83 -16.12 5.45
C ILE A 154 -2.84 -16.20 6.60
N MET A 155 -3.34 -15.02 7.01
CA MET A 155 -4.30 -14.86 8.08
C MET A 155 -5.65 -14.40 7.53
N THR A 156 -6.75 -14.99 8.01
CA THR A 156 -8.09 -14.49 7.72
C THR A 156 -8.89 -14.33 9.03
N ASP A 157 -9.62 -13.22 9.16
CA ASP A 157 -10.38 -12.92 10.39
C ASP A 157 -11.44 -13.99 10.66
N ASP A 158 -12.09 -14.49 9.60
CA ASP A 158 -13.17 -15.49 9.69
C ASP A 158 -12.67 -16.95 9.67
N GLY A 159 -11.40 -17.19 9.29
CA GLY A 159 -10.83 -18.53 9.14
C GLY A 159 -11.23 -19.25 7.87
N SER A 160 -11.73 -18.53 6.87
CA SER A 160 -12.13 -19.12 5.57
C SER A 160 -10.94 -19.58 4.71
N TYR A 161 -9.73 -19.10 5.02
CA TYR A 161 -8.48 -19.51 4.37
C TYR A 161 -7.26 -19.27 5.26
N GLY A 162 -6.20 -20.06 5.09
CA GLY A 162 -4.99 -19.98 5.89
C GLY A 162 -5.26 -20.22 7.39
N THR A 163 -4.70 -19.39 8.24
CA THR A 163 -4.89 -19.46 9.69
C THR A 163 -5.92 -18.40 10.12
N LYS A 164 -6.89 -18.81 10.96
CA LYS A 164 -7.85 -17.88 11.57
C LYS A 164 -7.17 -16.97 12.58
N GLY A 165 -7.31 -15.67 12.41
CA GLY A 165 -6.79 -14.69 13.35
C GLY A 165 -6.23 -13.44 12.68
N VAL A 166 -5.49 -12.65 13.45
CA VAL A 166 -4.91 -11.38 13.02
C VAL A 166 -3.41 -11.50 12.80
N VAL A 167 -2.83 -10.64 12.00
CA VAL A 167 -1.39 -10.66 11.63
C VAL A 167 -0.45 -10.58 12.84
N THR A 168 -0.87 -9.93 13.93
CA THR A 168 -0.07 -9.83 15.16
C THR A 168 0.09 -11.19 15.84
N ALA A 169 -0.89 -12.07 15.78
CA ALA A 169 -0.78 -13.42 16.31
C ALA A 169 0.27 -14.24 15.54
N ALA A 170 0.26 -14.16 14.21
CA ALA A 170 1.27 -14.81 13.39
C ALA A 170 2.68 -14.26 13.66
N LEU A 171 2.84 -12.95 13.86
CA LEU A 171 4.12 -12.36 14.25
C LEU A 171 4.57 -12.85 15.63
N ASP A 172 3.67 -12.89 16.63
CA ASP A 172 3.96 -13.46 17.95
C ASP A 172 4.44 -14.92 17.86
N GLU A 173 3.76 -15.74 17.04
CA GLU A 173 4.14 -17.16 16.82
C GLU A 173 5.53 -17.30 16.17
N LEU A 174 5.81 -16.48 15.14
CA LEU A 174 7.10 -16.46 14.45
C LEU A 174 8.23 -16.10 15.41
N VAL A 175 8.04 -15.10 16.27
CA VAL A 175 9.03 -14.72 17.28
C VAL A 175 9.17 -15.79 18.35
N ALA A 176 8.08 -16.39 18.81
CA ALA A 176 8.09 -17.49 19.77
C ALA A 176 8.80 -18.75 19.24
N ALA A 177 8.77 -18.96 17.91
CA ALA A 177 9.54 -20.01 17.24
C ALA A 177 11.06 -19.73 17.17
N GLY A 178 11.55 -18.65 17.77
CA GLY A 178 12.96 -18.29 17.85
C GLY A 178 13.46 -17.41 16.69
N ASN A 179 12.57 -16.90 15.85
CA ASN A 179 12.96 -16.00 14.77
C ASN A 179 13.35 -14.62 15.35
N GLN A 180 14.53 -14.15 14.97
CA GLN A 180 15.01 -12.80 15.25
C GLN A 180 15.03 -12.02 13.94
N TYR A 181 14.41 -10.84 13.92
CA TYR A 181 14.34 -9.97 12.74
C TYR A 181 15.16 -8.72 12.94
N ASP A 182 15.91 -8.32 11.92
CA ASP A 182 16.58 -7.02 11.87
C ASP A 182 15.56 -5.89 11.82
N LEU A 183 14.42 -6.16 11.14
CA LEU A 183 13.35 -5.20 10.93
C LEU A 183 12.00 -5.90 10.68
N VAL A 184 10.92 -5.29 11.16
CA VAL A 184 9.55 -5.62 10.77
C VAL A 184 9.00 -4.45 9.96
N ILE A 185 8.56 -4.70 8.72
CA ILE A 185 7.94 -3.69 7.85
C ILE A 185 6.46 -3.98 7.82
N THR A 186 5.63 -3.00 8.19
CA THR A 186 4.18 -3.21 8.22
C THR A 186 3.42 -2.18 7.40
N ILE A 187 2.49 -2.65 6.58
CA ILE A 187 1.75 -1.86 5.58
C ILE A 187 0.28 -2.32 5.54
N GLY A 188 -0.62 -1.39 5.81
CA GLY A 188 -2.04 -1.70 5.80
C GLY A 188 -2.89 -0.66 6.54
N PRO A 189 -4.05 -1.03 7.06
CA PRO A 189 -4.88 -0.14 7.87
C PRO A 189 -4.12 0.40 9.08
N LEU A 190 -4.28 1.70 9.39
CA LEU A 190 -3.59 2.36 10.51
C LEU A 190 -3.71 1.60 11.84
N ILE A 191 -4.91 1.08 12.13
CA ILE A 191 -5.15 0.32 13.34
C ILE A 191 -4.33 -0.99 13.37
N MET A 192 -4.20 -1.69 12.22
CA MET A 192 -3.38 -2.88 12.11
C MET A 192 -1.91 -2.55 12.35
N MET A 193 -1.38 -1.53 11.68
CA MET A 193 0.01 -1.08 11.84
C MET A 193 0.31 -0.69 13.29
N LYS A 194 -0.59 0.04 13.96
CA LYS A 194 -0.48 0.38 15.38
C LYS A 194 -0.32 -0.87 16.26
N PHE A 195 -1.11 -1.92 16.02
CA PHE A 195 -1.01 -3.15 16.81
C PHE A 195 0.24 -3.97 16.46
N VAL A 196 0.66 -4.00 15.20
CA VAL A 196 1.93 -4.64 14.81
C VAL A 196 3.12 -3.96 15.50
N VAL A 197 3.16 -2.62 15.51
CA VAL A 197 4.18 -1.85 16.25
C VAL A 197 4.19 -2.20 17.73
N LYS A 198 3.03 -2.27 18.38
CA LYS A 198 2.93 -2.70 19.78
C LYS A 198 3.47 -4.12 20.02
N THR A 199 3.21 -5.01 19.07
CA THR A 199 3.79 -6.38 19.11
C THR A 199 5.30 -6.33 18.95
N CYS A 200 5.83 -5.51 18.05
CA CYS A 200 7.27 -5.31 17.89
C CYS A 200 7.90 -4.78 19.19
N GLN A 201 7.32 -3.77 19.81
CA GLN A 201 7.77 -3.20 21.10
C GLN A 201 7.82 -4.27 22.20
N LYS A 202 6.78 -5.10 22.31
CA LYS A 202 6.74 -6.23 23.28
C LYS A 202 7.92 -7.19 23.13
N HIS A 203 8.41 -7.39 21.90
CA HIS A 203 9.50 -8.29 21.57
C HIS A 203 10.84 -7.59 21.35
N GLY A 204 10.95 -6.28 21.54
CA GLY A 204 12.16 -5.50 21.33
C GLY A 204 12.62 -5.46 19.86
N LEU A 205 11.69 -5.59 18.92
CA LEU A 205 11.95 -5.55 17.48
C LEU A 205 11.78 -4.12 16.93
N LYS A 206 12.65 -3.75 16.02
CA LYS A 206 12.50 -2.51 15.26
C LYS A 206 11.36 -2.65 14.25
N SER A 207 10.60 -1.58 14.05
CA SER A 207 9.52 -1.58 13.07
C SER A 207 9.51 -0.32 12.20
N ILE A 208 9.17 -0.51 10.92
CA ILE A 208 8.85 0.56 9.99
C ILE A 208 7.40 0.41 9.55
N VAL A 209 6.69 1.54 9.46
CA VAL A 209 5.31 1.64 8.99
C VAL A 209 5.22 2.49 7.75
N SER A 210 4.51 2.03 6.73
CA SER A 210 4.26 2.83 5.52
C SER A 210 2.95 3.59 5.67
N MET A 211 3.04 4.88 5.91
CA MET A 211 1.90 5.74 6.24
C MET A 211 1.15 6.16 4.98
N ASN A 212 -0.19 6.14 5.09
CA ASN A 212 -1.12 6.40 3.98
C ASN A 212 -2.10 7.55 4.27
N PRO A 213 -1.62 8.73 4.70
CA PRO A 213 -2.49 9.89 4.88
C PRO A 213 -3.00 10.41 3.54
N ILE A 214 -4.03 11.27 3.58
CA ILE A 214 -4.52 11.98 2.39
C ILE A 214 -3.39 12.80 1.78
N MET A 215 -3.15 12.60 0.48
CA MET A 215 -2.15 13.34 -0.30
C MET A 215 -2.82 13.90 -1.55
N ILE A 216 -2.59 15.19 -1.84
CA ILE A 216 -3.14 15.88 -3.00
C ILE A 216 -2.02 16.27 -3.96
N ASP A 217 -1.01 16.94 -3.43
CA ASP A 217 0.11 17.50 -4.19
C ASP A 217 1.26 16.48 -4.36
N GLY A 218 1.68 15.84 -3.29
CA GLY A 218 2.76 14.84 -3.31
C GLY A 218 4.17 15.42 -3.25
N THR A 219 4.34 16.75 -3.17
CA THR A 219 5.65 17.46 -3.18
C THR A 219 5.96 18.24 -1.90
N GLY A 220 5.11 18.08 -0.87
CA GLY A 220 5.29 18.75 0.44
C GLY A 220 4.68 20.16 0.54
N MET A 221 4.06 20.67 -0.52
CA MET A 221 3.57 22.06 -0.53
C MET A 221 2.21 22.22 0.17
N CYS A 222 1.26 21.31 -0.06
CA CYS A 222 -0.10 21.48 0.45
C CYS A 222 -0.29 21.15 1.94
N GLY A 223 0.64 20.41 2.56
CA GLY A 223 0.57 20.01 3.96
C GLY A 223 -0.55 19.02 4.31
N GLY A 224 -1.26 18.48 3.32
CA GLY A 224 -2.37 17.53 3.53
C GLY A 224 -1.94 16.24 4.23
N CYS A 225 -0.76 15.74 3.89
CA CYS A 225 -0.20 14.49 4.38
C CYS A 225 0.64 14.63 5.67
N ARG A 226 0.49 15.73 6.40
CA ARG A 226 1.24 15.92 7.65
C ARG A 226 0.83 14.93 8.72
N LEU A 227 1.79 14.47 9.50
CA LEU A 227 1.63 13.60 10.66
C LEU A 227 2.72 13.92 11.69
N THR A 228 2.51 13.52 12.93
CA THR A 228 3.52 13.68 13.99
C THR A 228 4.36 12.40 14.10
N VAL A 229 5.68 12.55 14.00
CA VAL A 229 6.68 11.49 14.16
C VAL A 229 7.78 11.99 15.11
N GLY A 230 7.95 11.31 16.26
CA GLY A 230 8.91 11.72 17.29
C GLY A 230 8.67 13.11 17.86
N GLY A 231 7.41 13.56 17.89
CA GLY A 231 7.02 14.89 18.34
C GLY A 231 7.21 16.00 17.31
N GLU A 232 7.69 15.69 16.10
CA GLU A 232 7.89 16.63 15.02
C GLU A 232 6.85 16.44 13.90
N THR A 233 6.45 17.54 13.27
CA THR A 233 5.61 17.46 12.07
C THR A 233 6.43 17.00 10.87
N LYS A 234 6.01 15.90 10.24
CA LYS A 234 6.56 15.37 9.00
C LYS A 234 5.49 15.36 7.90
N PHE A 235 5.93 15.35 6.66
CA PHE A 235 5.06 15.23 5.48
C PHE A 235 5.31 13.88 4.80
N ALA A 236 4.34 12.95 4.86
CA ALA A 236 4.51 11.60 4.34
C ALA A 236 4.93 11.55 2.87
N CYS A 237 4.57 12.56 2.07
CA CYS A 237 4.91 12.60 0.65
C CYS A 237 6.38 12.94 0.35
N VAL A 238 7.12 13.55 1.28
CA VAL A 238 8.53 13.95 1.07
C VAL A 238 9.49 13.41 2.14
N ASP A 239 9.00 13.23 3.39
CA ASP A 239 9.80 12.67 4.48
C ASP A 239 9.66 11.14 4.58
N GLY A 240 8.55 10.57 4.05
CA GLY A 240 8.20 9.17 4.03
C GLY A 240 7.95 8.64 2.61
N PRO A 241 7.04 7.68 2.44
CA PRO A 241 5.93 7.31 3.35
C PRO A 241 6.31 6.44 4.54
N ASP A 242 7.53 5.90 4.57
CA ASP A 242 8.00 4.99 5.59
C ASP A 242 8.58 5.76 6.79
N PHE A 243 8.16 5.38 7.99
CA PHE A 243 8.61 5.99 9.26
C PHE A 243 8.87 4.91 10.30
N ASP A 244 9.74 5.24 11.26
CA ASP A 244 9.93 4.44 12.47
C ASP A 244 8.59 4.31 13.21
N GLY A 245 8.12 3.05 13.36
CA GLY A 245 6.83 2.76 13.96
C GLY A 245 6.70 3.23 15.40
N ASP A 246 7.81 3.23 16.16
CA ASP A 246 7.83 3.65 17.56
C ASP A 246 7.63 5.17 17.73
N LEU A 247 7.87 5.94 16.68
CA LEU A 247 7.82 7.40 16.71
C LEU A 247 6.52 7.98 16.15
N VAL A 248 5.70 7.20 15.43
CA VAL A 248 4.47 7.68 14.81
C VAL A 248 3.34 7.86 15.82
N ASP A 249 2.70 9.05 15.81
CA ASP A 249 1.44 9.28 16.53
C ASP A 249 0.26 8.70 15.72
N PHE A 250 -0.06 7.44 15.98
CA PHE A 250 -1.17 6.74 15.33
C PHE A 250 -2.54 7.31 15.69
N ASP A 251 -2.71 7.86 16.89
CA ASP A 251 -4.00 8.39 17.33
C ASP A 251 -4.31 9.70 16.59
N GLU A 252 -3.34 10.58 16.44
CA GLU A 252 -3.47 11.74 15.56
C GLU A 252 -3.73 11.32 14.10
N ALA A 253 -2.94 10.40 13.56
CA ALA A 253 -3.09 9.94 12.17
C ALA A 253 -4.49 9.36 11.91
N MET A 254 -5.04 8.55 12.81
CA MET A 254 -6.40 8.03 12.72
C MET A 254 -7.46 9.13 12.81
N ALA A 255 -7.31 10.08 13.74
CA ALA A 255 -8.24 11.21 13.87
C ALA A 255 -8.26 12.06 12.60
N ARG A 256 -7.08 12.35 12.01
CA ARG A 256 -6.97 13.08 10.74
C ARG A 256 -7.60 12.35 9.57
N GLY A 257 -7.47 11.03 9.51
CA GLY A 257 -8.09 10.18 8.48
C GLY A 257 -9.64 10.19 8.50
N THR A 258 -10.28 10.78 9.50
CA THR A 258 -11.74 10.92 9.55
C THR A 258 -12.26 12.26 9.05
N MET A 259 -11.37 13.25 8.84
CA MET A 259 -11.71 14.67 8.61
C MET A 259 -12.62 14.89 7.40
N TYR A 260 -12.44 14.13 6.33
CA TYR A 260 -13.16 14.32 5.07
C TYR A 260 -14.23 13.27 4.79
N ARG A 261 -14.50 12.34 5.71
CA ARG A 261 -15.49 11.25 5.51
C ARG A 261 -16.86 11.68 4.98
N PRO A 262 -17.49 12.79 5.45
CA PRO A 262 -18.75 13.23 4.89
C PRO A 262 -18.66 13.64 3.41
N PHE A 263 -17.56 14.30 3.03
CA PHE A 263 -17.31 14.71 1.64
C PHE A 263 -17.00 13.51 0.76
N GLU A 264 -16.21 12.56 1.24
CA GLU A 264 -15.89 11.30 0.56
C GLU A 264 -17.16 10.47 0.28
N ALA A 265 -18.06 10.38 1.27
CA ALA A 265 -19.33 9.70 1.10
C ALA A 265 -20.20 10.34 0.00
N HIS A 266 -20.29 11.69 -0.02
CA HIS A 266 -21.01 12.42 -1.06
C HIS A 266 -20.38 12.26 -2.45
N ALA A 267 -19.06 12.38 -2.56
CA ALA A 267 -18.33 12.18 -3.82
C ALA A 267 -18.51 10.76 -4.36
N ARG A 268 -18.50 9.75 -3.50
CA ARG A 268 -18.76 8.35 -3.86
C ARG A 268 -20.18 8.16 -4.41
N GLU A 269 -21.17 8.76 -3.76
CA GLU A 269 -22.58 8.70 -4.21
C GLU A 269 -22.75 9.38 -5.58
N ALA A 270 -22.14 10.55 -5.78
CA ALA A 270 -22.16 11.27 -7.05
C ALA A 270 -21.51 10.46 -8.18
N ALA A 271 -20.32 9.89 -7.96
CA ALA A 271 -19.63 9.03 -8.94
C ALA A 271 -20.46 7.78 -9.28
N CYS A 272 -21.08 7.14 -8.29
CA CYS A 272 -21.96 5.99 -8.52
C CYS A 272 -23.15 6.35 -9.40
N ASN A 273 -23.76 7.51 -9.19
CA ASN A 273 -24.89 7.98 -9.98
C ASN A 273 -24.51 8.32 -11.44
N LEU A 274 -23.33 8.93 -11.65
CA LEU A 274 -22.82 9.25 -12.99
C LEU A 274 -22.53 7.96 -13.78
N LEU A 275 -21.78 7.02 -13.21
CA LEU A 275 -21.46 5.75 -13.88
C LEU A 275 -22.71 4.92 -14.23
N ASN A 276 -23.75 4.97 -13.40
CA ASN A 276 -25.03 4.30 -13.69
C ASN A 276 -25.86 5.00 -14.79
N GLN A 277 -25.62 6.28 -15.09
CA GLN A 277 -26.27 7.00 -16.19
C GLN A 277 -25.62 6.72 -17.55
N GLU A 278 -24.30 6.48 -17.59
CA GLU A 278 -23.59 6.16 -18.83
C GLU A 278 -23.86 4.75 -19.36
N VAL A 279 -24.43 3.87 -18.53
CA VAL A 279 -24.79 2.49 -18.90
C VAL A 279 -26.22 2.38 -19.50
N LYS A 280 -26.96 3.49 -19.60
CA LYS A 280 -28.28 3.55 -20.24
C LYS A 280 -28.22 4.21 -21.62
#